data_ce12b3ec40b174edc84c232d62334aee
#
_entry.id   ce12b3ec40b174edc84c232d62334aee
#
_cell.length_a   1.000
_cell.length_b   1.000
_cell.length_c   1.000
_cell.angle_alpha   90.00
_cell.angle_beta   90.00
_cell.angle_gamma   90.00
#
_symmetry.space_group_name_H-M   'P 1'
#
loop_
_entity.id
_entity.type
_entity.pdbx_description
1 polymer ?
#
loop_
_entity_poly.entity_id
_entity_poly.type
_entity_poly.pdbx_seq_one_letter_code
_entity_poly.pdbx_strand_id
1 'polypeptide(L)'
;MHRYPWDGDVVLHEWEYAETGRPQPIVAENGEVSFGRPEPTDNLVTWVYDTDSSVPTAKLVNGKRYGIVSDYIGRPVQAYDEHGTLVWQADYDIYGNLLNLKGNREFVPFRQLGQYEDEETGLYYNRFRYYEPSTGGYISQDPIELAGNNPTLYGFVYDINTQFDVSATDIFDIIPYSQKATGFEKHHGVMDAWATANIPDYRKLDAPTIVLTPTQHNATRSEFMKWKKEKFGTTKGKIDWSKVSAREAQSLSERLLNKAGVPMEIRSKYYRAFNQYNYEGKFKCN
;
A
#
# COMPACT_ATOMS: atom_id res chain seq x y z
N MET A 1 9.62 8.96 -22.85
CA MET A 1 8.47 8.42 -22.07
C MET A 1 8.99 7.34 -21.17
N HIS A 2 8.81 7.51 -19.86
CA HIS A 2 9.18 6.52 -18.84
C HIS A 2 8.00 5.60 -18.53
N ARG A 3 8.27 4.35 -18.24
CA ARG A 3 7.31 3.32 -17.87
C ARG A 3 7.74 2.64 -16.58
N TYR A 4 6.78 2.48 -15.68
CA TYR A 4 6.96 1.87 -14.35
C TYR A 4 5.84 0.87 -14.07
N PRO A 5 5.90 -0.36 -14.57
CA PRO A 5 5.00 -1.43 -14.13
C PRO A 5 5.23 -1.77 -12.67
N TRP A 6 4.15 -1.76 -11.92
CA TRP A 6 4.12 -2.09 -10.50
C TRP A 6 3.53 -3.48 -10.28
N ASP A 7 4.04 -4.18 -9.29
CA ASP A 7 3.41 -5.36 -8.72
C ASP A 7 3.01 -5.04 -7.27
N GLY A 8 1.72 -4.77 -7.08
CA GLY A 8 1.24 -4.22 -5.81
C GLY A 8 1.92 -2.88 -5.49
N ASP A 9 2.77 -2.90 -4.48
CA ASP A 9 3.40 -1.71 -3.91
C ASP A 9 4.86 -1.51 -4.34
N VAL A 10 5.38 -2.32 -5.25
CA VAL A 10 6.77 -2.26 -5.70
C VAL A 10 6.88 -2.04 -7.19
N VAL A 11 7.86 -1.24 -7.62
CA VAL A 11 8.23 -1.12 -9.04
C VAL A 11 8.91 -2.41 -9.46
N LEU A 12 8.25 -3.19 -10.33
CA LEU A 12 8.82 -4.44 -10.83
C LEU A 12 9.75 -4.22 -12.02
N HIS A 13 9.34 -3.34 -12.91
CA HIS A 13 10.09 -3.00 -14.12
C HIS A 13 10.14 -1.50 -14.34
N GLU A 14 11.16 -1.06 -15.07
CA GLU A 14 11.24 0.29 -15.60
C GLU A 14 11.94 0.29 -16.94
N TRP A 15 11.52 1.14 -17.86
CA TRP A 15 12.19 1.40 -19.12
C TRP A 15 11.77 2.76 -19.68
N GLU A 16 12.56 3.24 -20.61
CA GLU A 16 12.23 4.46 -21.35
C GLU A 16 12.31 4.25 -22.85
N TYR A 17 11.54 5.03 -23.59
CA TYR A 17 11.61 5.11 -25.02
C TYR A 17 11.19 6.50 -25.53
N ALA A 18 11.65 6.87 -26.73
CA ALA A 18 11.26 8.13 -27.35
C ALA A 18 9.73 8.17 -27.58
N GLU A 19 9.11 9.32 -27.37
CA GLU A 19 7.64 9.49 -27.54
C GLU A 19 7.17 9.11 -28.95
N THR A 20 8.00 9.30 -29.96
CA THR A 20 7.77 8.84 -31.33
C THR A 20 7.62 7.32 -31.47
N GLY A 21 8.16 6.58 -30.51
CA GLY A 21 8.02 5.12 -30.37
C GLY A 21 6.70 4.67 -29.77
N ARG A 22 5.88 5.57 -29.26
CA ARG A 22 4.62 5.21 -28.56
C ARG A 22 3.64 4.53 -29.53
N PRO A 23 3.16 3.31 -29.19
CA PRO A 23 2.10 2.66 -29.99
C PRO A 23 0.83 3.51 -29.96
N GLN A 24 0.18 3.63 -31.13
CA GLN A 24 -1.11 4.29 -31.18
C GLN A 24 -2.20 3.34 -30.70
N PRO A 25 -3.13 3.80 -29.85
CA PRO A 25 -4.26 2.99 -29.45
C PRO A 25 -5.22 2.80 -30.62
N ILE A 26 -5.70 1.59 -30.80
CA ILE A 26 -6.75 1.22 -31.74
C ILE A 26 -8.00 0.91 -30.92
N VAL A 27 -9.05 1.69 -31.10
CA VAL A 27 -10.32 1.48 -30.39
C VAL A 27 -11.26 0.75 -31.37
N ALA A 28 -11.65 -0.47 -31.01
CA ALA A 28 -12.60 -1.26 -31.75
C ALA A 28 -14.05 -0.72 -31.57
N GLU A 29 -14.99 -1.09 -32.45
CA GLU A 29 -16.39 -0.66 -32.35
C GLU A 29 -17.07 -1.06 -31.02
N ASN A 30 -16.63 -2.13 -30.40
CA ASN A 30 -17.08 -2.58 -29.07
C ASN A 30 -16.47 -1.81 -27.89
N GLY A 31 -15.61 -0.80 -28.16
CA GLY A 31 -14.91 -0.01 -27.15
C GLY A 31 -13.63 -0.66 -26.61
N GLU A 32 -13.23 -1.82 -27.10
CA GLU A 32 -11.98 -2.47 -26.72
C GLU A 32 -10.78 -1.70 -27.26
N VAL A 33 -9.79 -1.44 -26.39
CA VAL A 33 -8.57 -0.74 -26.76
C VAL A 33 -7.43 -1.75 -26.94
N SER A 34 -6.83 -1.73 -28.09
CA SER A 34 -5.64 -2.52 -28.43
C SER A 34 -4.53 -1.59 -28.95
N PHE A 35 -3.32 -2.13 -29.12
CA PHE A 35 -2.21 -1.38 -29.71
C PHE A 35 -1.73 -2.08 -30.97
N GLY A 36 -1.47 -1.31 -32.01
CA GLY A 36 -1.07 -1.84 -33.32
C GLY A 36 0.32 -2.49 -33.34
N ARG A 37 1.13 -2.25 -32.30
CA ARG A 37 2.45 -2.85 -32.07
C ARG A 37 2.74 -2.88 -30.57
N PRO A 38 3.64 -3.76 -30.08
CA PRO A 38 4.11 -3.72 -28.70
C PRO A 38 4.90 -2.42 -28.45
N GLU A 39 4.95 -1.99 -27.19
CA GLU A 39 5.85 -0.91 -26.77
C GLU A 39 7.32 -1.34 -26.93
N PRO A 40 8.22 -0.42 -27.32
CA PRO A 40 9.66 -0.68 -27.23
C PRO A 40 10.04 -0.89 -25.77
N THR A 41 10.82 -1.92 -25.50
CA THR A 41 11.31 -2.26 -24.15
C THR A 41 12.85 -2.31 -24.12
N ASP A 42 13.49 -1.42 -24.89
CA ASP A 42 14.94 -1.29 -24.88
C ASP A 42 15.41 -0.82 -23.49
N ASN A 43 16.49 -1.41 -23.00
CA ASN A 43 17.04 -1.11 -21.67
C ASN A 43 16.07 -1.42 -20.50
N LEU A 44 15.22 -2.41 -20.65
CA LEU A 44 14.36 -2.88 -19.60
C LEU A 44 15.17 -3.20 -18.33
N VAL A 45 14.85 -2.50 -17.26
CA VAL A 45 15.33 -2.81 -15.91
C VAL A 45 14.27 -3.66 -15.20
N THR A 46 14.74 -4.71 -14.54
CA THR A 46 13.91 -5.52 -13.64
C THR A 46 14.50 -5.46 -12.24
N TRP A 47 13.67 -5.12 -11.28
CA TRP A 47 14.00 -5.11 -9.87
C TRP A 47 13.57 -6.43 -9.21
N VAL A 48 14.39 -6.93 -8.31
CA VAL A 48 14.15 -8.18 -7.59
C VAL A 48 14.02 -7.88 -6.11
N TYR A 49 13.05 -8.49 -5.49
CA TYR A 49 12.73 -8.29 -4.07
C TYR A 49 12.68 -9.64 -3.36
N ASP A 50 12.95 -9.64 -2.07
CA ASP A 50 12.63 -10.78 -1.22
C ASP A 50 11.12 -10.84 -0.93
N THR A 51 10.64 -12.01 -0.57
CA THR A 51 9.23 -12.21 -0.22
C THR A 51 8.79 -11.21 0.87
N ASP A 52 7.66 -10.55 0.64
CA ASP A 52 7.07 -9.56 1.55
C ASP A 52 7.97 -8.32 1.83
N SER A 53 8.93 -8.00 0.95
CA SER A 53 9.81 -6.84 1.08
C SER A 53 9.56 -5.82 -0.02
N SER A 54 9.60 -4.53 0.32
CA SER A 54 9.62 -3.42 -0.64
C SER A 54 11.04 -2.93 -0.95
N VAL A 55 12.06 -3.55 -0.34
CA VAL A 55 13.47 -3.18 -0.53
C VAL A 55 14.06 -4.05 -1.63
N PRO A 56 14.57 -3.47 -2.74
CA PRO A 56 15.15 -4.24 -3.82
C PRO A 56 16.47 -4.89 -3.38
N THR A 57 16.64 -6.16 -3.71
CA THR A 57 17.86 -6.93 -3.44
C THR A 57 18.75 -7.12 -4.67
N ALA A 58 18.16 -6.93 -5.86
CA ALA A 58 18.95 -6.96 -7.10
C ALA A 58 18.30 -6.13 -8.23
N LYS A 59 19.14 -5.75 -9.20
CA LYS A 59 18.80 -5.11 -10.46
C LYS A 59 19.28 -5.96 -11.63
N LEU A 60 18.40 -6.19 -12.61
CA LEU A 60 18.76 -6.83 -13.87
C LEU A 60 18.54 -5.83 -15.00
N VAL A 61 19.53 -5.62 -15.83
CA VAL A 61 19.46 -4.73 -16.98
C VAL A 61 20.44 -5.16 -18.06
N ASN A 62 20.02 -5.21 -19.32
CA ASN A 62 20.88 -5.56 -20.47
C ASN A 62 21.66 -6.88 -20.27
N GLY A 63 21.05 -7.90 -19.67
CA GLY A 63 21.66 -9.20 -19.39
C GLY A 63 22.65 -9.21 -18.22
N LYS A 64 22.91 -8.07 -17.58
CA LYS A 64 23.77 -7.94 -16.40
C LYS A 64 22.95 -8.01 -15.12
N ARG A 65 23.59 -8.48 -14.05
CA ARG A 65 23.00 -8.59 -12.72
C ARG A 65 23.81 -7.78 -11.72
N TYR A 66 23.09 -7.08 -10.86
CA TYR A 66 23.70 -6.28 -9.79
C TYR A 66 23.03 -6.63 -8.49
N GLY A 67 23.80 -7.02 -7.47
CA GLY A 67 23.31 -7.23 -6.11
C GLY A 67 23.25 -5.90 -5.38
N ILE A 68 22.18 -5.65 -4.63
CA ILE A 68 21.97 -4.43 -3.85
C ILE A 68 22.03 -4.79 -2.37
N VAL A 69 22.83 -4.05 -1.62
CA VAL A 69 22.93 -4.16 -0.16
C VAL A 69 22.31 -2.92 0.44
N SER A 70 21.38 -3.14 1.36
CA SER A 70 20.69 -2.08 2.09
C SER A 70 21.05 -2.08 3.56
N ASP A 71 20.90 -0.95 4.23
CA ASP A 71 21.05 -0.84 5.67
C ASP A 71 19.82 -1.40 6.42
N TYR A 72 19.84 -1.34 7.75
CA TYR A 72 18.79 -1.91 8.62
C TYR A 72 17.43 -1.23 8.48
N ILE A 73 17.34 -0.03 7.90
CA ILE A 73 16.11 0.67 7.61
C ILE A 73 15.75 0.64 6.12
N GLY A 74 16.36 -0.28 5.37
CA GLY A 74 16.02 -0.55 3.98
C GLY A 74 16.49 0.50 2.98
N ARG A 75 17.51 1.33 3.30
CA ARG A 75 18.13 2.26 2.35
C ARG A 75 19.25 1.53 1.62
N PRO A 76 19.27 1.50 0.27
CA PRO A 76 20.40 0.95 -0.48
C PRO A 76 21.70 1.70 -0.15
N VAL A 77 22.74 0.99 0.24
CA VAL A 77 24.03 1.59 0.58
C VAL A 77 25.13 1.20 -0.39
N GLN A 78 25.03 0.05 -1.05
CA GLN A 78 26.01 -0.44 -2.01
C GLN A 78 25.34 -1.26 -3.10
N ALA A 79 25.90 -1.26 -4.31
CA ALA A 79 25.58 -2.22 -5.35
C ALA A 79 26.85 -2.79 -6.00
N TYR A 80 26.78 -4.08 -6.29
CA TYR A 80 27.89 -4.85 -6.84
C TYR A 80 27.48 -5.52 -8.14
N ASP A 81 28.41 -5.59 -9.10
CA ASP A 81 28.23 -6.39 -10.30
C ASP A 81 28.40 -7.91 -10.03
N GLU A 82 28.22 -8.72 -11.06
CA GLU A 82 28.37 -10.19 -10.99
C GLU A 82 29.78 -10.68 -10.66
N HIS A 83 30.78 -9.80 -10.74
CA HIS A 83 32.19 -10.09 -10.38
C HIS A 83 32.51 -9.61 -8.96
N GLY A 84 31.56 -9.05 -8.23
CA GLY A 84 31.77 -8.49 -6.91
C GLY A 84 32.44 -7.10 -6.93
N THR A 85 32.44 -6.42 -8.08
CA THR A 85 32.96 -5.05 -8.18
C THR A 85 31.92 -4.07 -7.68
N LEU A 86 32.34 -3.15 -6.79
CA LEU A 86 31.48 -2.09 -6.29
C LEU A 86 31.21 -1.08 -7.44
N VAL A 87 29.95 -0.97 -7.87
CA VAL A 87 29.52 -0.09 -8.97
C VAL A 87 28.74 1.13 -8.50
N TRP A 88 28.17 1.06 -7.30
CA TRP A 88 27.43 2.15 -6.68
C TRP A 88 27.56 2.10 -5.17
N GLN A 89 27.66 3.28 -4.53
CA GLN A 89 27.68 3.42 -3.07
C GLN A 89 27.12 4.78 -2.67
N ALA A 90 26.37 4.82 -1.57
CA ALA A 90 25.92 6.05 -0.96
C ALA A 90 25.83 5.93 0.57
N ASP A 91 26.01 7.06 1.23
CA ASP A 91 25.63 7.29 2.61
C ASP A 91 24.35 8.16 2.64
N TYR A 92 23.77 8.32 3.81
CA TYR A 92 22.55 9.11 3.99
C TYR A 92 22.65 10.00 5.22
N ASP A 93 22.10 11.20 5.13
CA ASP A 93 21.84 12.01 6.32
C ASP A 93 20.60 11.51 7.10
N ILE A 94 20.29 12.23 8.17
CA ILE A 94 19.15 11.88 9.04
C ILE A 94 17.79 11.99 8.33
N TYR A 95 17.68 12.73 7.24
CA TYR A 95 16.46 12.91 6.46
C TYR A 95 16.42 12.03 5.21
N GLY A 96 17.45 11.22 4.98
CA GLY A 96 17.54 10.32 3.84
C GLY A 96 18.10 10.97 2.56
N ASN A 97 18.68 12.17 2.64
CA ASN A 97 19.44 12.71 1.52
C ASN A 97 20.68 11.86 1.25
N LEU A 98 20.97 11.64 -0.02
CA LEU A 98 22.20 10.95 -0.42
C LEU A 98 23.43 11.80 -0.10
N LEU A 99 24.39 11.17 0.57
CA LEU A 99 25.71 11.69 0.86
C LEU A 99 26.77 10.77 0.24
N ASN A 100 27.95 11.34 -0.04
CA ASN A 100 29.14 10.59 -0.49
C ASN A 100 28.87 9.62 -1.64
N LEU A 101 27.97 9.98 -2.56
CA LEU A 101 27.56 9.15 -3.68
C LEU A 101 28.74 8.81 -4.59
N LYS A 102 28.90 7.53 -4.88
CA LYS A 102 29.79 6.99 -5.93
C LYS A 102 28.94 6.22 -6.94
N GLY A 103 29.12 6.52 -8.20
CA GLY A 103 28.30 5.98 -9.30
C GLY A 103 27.21 6.95 -9.74
N ASN A 104 26.35 6.51 -10.67
CA ASN A 104 25.24 7.31 -11.15
C ASN A 104 24.08 7.27 -10.13
N ARG A 105 23.50 8.43 -9.81
CA ARG A 105 22.40 8.58 -8.86
C ARG A 105 21.19 7.74 -9.24
N GLU A 106 20.85 7.69 -10.51
CA GLU A 106 19.73 6.95 -11.09
C GLU A 106 19.97 5.43 -11.12
N PHE A 107 21.20 4.99 -10.91
CA PHE A 107 21.52 3.57 -10.97
C PHE A 107 20.75 2.77 -9.93
N VAL A 108 20.57 3.33 -8.72
CA VAL A 108 19.70 2.81 -7.66
C VAL A 108 18.78 3.94 -7.18
N PRO A 109 17.58 4.09 -7.76
CA PRO A 109 16.67 5.19 -7.44
C PRO A 109 15.88 4.98 -6.13
N PHE A 110 16.06 3.84 -5.48
CA PHE A 110 15.37 3.53 -4.23
C PHE A 110 16.01 4.24 -3.04
N ARG A 111 15.14 4.56 -2.08
CA ARG A 111 15.49 5.22 -0.82
C ARG A 111 14.91 4.38 0.32
N GLN A 112 14.59 4.95 1.47
CA GLN A 112 14.12 4.23 2.64
C GLN A 112 12.88 3.39 2.32
N LEU A 113 12.96 2.08 2.57
CA LEU A 113 11.85 1.12 2.47
C LEU A 113 11.06 1.17 1.15
N GLY A 114 11.79 1.32 0.04
CA GLY A 114 11.19 1.30 -1.28
C GLY A 114 10.65 2.64 -1.77
N GLN A 115 10.88 3.75 -1.05
CA GLN A 115 10.72 5.07 -1.63
C GLN A 115 11.49 5.16 -2.94
N TYR A 116 10.87 5.76 -3.96
CA TYR A 116 11.47 5.90 -5.29
C TYR A 116 11.75 7.38 -5.57
N GLU A 117 12.99 7.71 -5.88
CA GLU A 117 13.37 9.08 -6.21
C GLU A 117 12.89 9.45 -7.61
N ASP A 118 12.17 10.54 -7.70
CA ASP A 118 11.85 11.21 -8.94
C ASP A 118 13.02 12.11 -9.34
N GLU A 119 13.67 11.74 -10.44
CA GLU A 119 14.85 12.43 -10.95
C GLU A 119 14.59 13.90 -11.32
N GLU A 120 13.41 14.21 -11.85
CA GLU A 120 13.06 15.55 -12.32
C GLU A 120 12.88 16.53 -11.15
N THR A 121 12.35 16.05 -10.03
CA THR A 121 12.01 16.89 -8.86
C THR A 121 12.96 16.70 -7.69
N GLY A 122 13.66 15.59 -7.60
CA GLY A 122 14.48 15.19 -6.45
C GLY A 122 13.65 14.75 -5.23
N LEU A 123 12.33 14.66 -5.38
CA LEU A 123 11.43 14.19 -4.35
C LEU A 123 11.42 12.66 -4.32
N TYR A 124 11.07 12.08 -3.16
CA TYR A 124 10.94 10.64 -3.02
C TYR A 124 9.47 10.25 -3.02
N TYR A 125 9.05 9.56 -4.06
CA TYR A 125 7.70 9.00 -4.16
C TYR A 125 7.53 7.89 -3.13
N ASN A 126 6.63 8.11 -2.18
CA ASN A 126 6.26 7.16 -1.15
C ASN A 126 4.78 6.82 -1.30
N ARG A 127 4.46 6.02 -2.33
CA ARG A 127 3.12 5.53 -2.72
C ARG A 127 2.08 6.63 -2.96
N PHE A 128 1.60 7.29 -1.92
CA PHE A 128 0.53 8.28 -2.01
C PHE A 128 1.01 9.72 -1.83
N ARG A 129 2.24 9.90 -1.34
CA ARG A 129 2.81 11.20 -1.04
C ARG A 129 4.23 11.32 -1.58
N TYR A 130 4.63 12.54 -1.84
CA TYR A 130 6.02 12.85 -2.14
C TYR A 130 6.71 13.38 -0.89
N TYR A 131 7.81 12.76 -0.56
CA TYR A 131 8.68 13.14 0.55
C TYR A 131 9.80 14.05 0.05
N GLU A 132 10.01 15.16 0.76
CA GLU A 132 11.07 16.13 0.50
C GLU A 132 12.25 15.90 1.46
N PRO A 133 13.34 15.29 1.00
CA PRO A 133 14.43 14.92 1.89
C PRO A 133 15.21 16.11 2.45
N SER A 134 15.14 17.29 1.81
CA SER A 134 15.80 18.51 2.33
C SER A 134 15.10 19.07 3.57
N THR A 135 13.82 18.81 3.73
CA THR A 135 13.01 19.27 4.86
C THR A 135 12.67 18.16 5.86
N GLY A 136 12.79 16.92 5.45
CA GLY A 136 12.44 15.76 6.27
C GLY A 136 10.93 15.52 6.42
N GLY A 137 10.11 16.02 5.49
CA GLY A 137 8.66 15.93 5.53
C GLY A 137 8.01 15.69 4.17
N TYR A 138 6.72 15.42 4.19
CA TYR A 138 5.92 15.34 2.96
C TYR A 138 5.55 16.70 2.43
N ILE A 139 5.44 16.85 1.11
CA ILE A 139 5.01 18.11 0.47
C ILE A 139 3.49 18.30 0.45
N SER A 140 2.73 17.25 0.74
CA SER A 140 1.27 17.28 0.87
C SER A 140 0.85 16.90 2.28
N GLN A 141 -0.30 17.44 2.68
CA GLN A 141 -0.90 17.08 3.97
C GLN A 141 -1.24 15.59 4.01
N ASP A 142 -1.14 15.04 5.20
CA ASP A 142 -1.60 13.68 5.46
C ASP A 142 -3.12 13.61 5.20
N PRO A 143 -3.59 12.70 4.32
CA PRO A 143 -5.03 12.54 4.06
C PRO A 143 -5.84 12.21 5.32
N ILE A 144 -5.19 11.68 6.36
CA ILE A 144 -5.81 11.35 7.64
C ILE A 144 -5.53 12.40 8.73
N GLU A 145 -4.87 13.50 8.38
CA GLU A 145 -4.55 14.61 9.26
C GLU A 145 -3.77 14.15 10.51
N LEU A 146 -4.07 14.72 11.67
CA LEU A 146 -3.42 14.36 12.94
C LEU A 146 -3.88 13.01 13.52
N ALA A 147 -4.82 12.32 12.86
CA ALA A 147 -5.27 10.98 13.30
C ALA A 147 -4.16 9.91 13.13
N GLY A 148 -3.15 10.17 12.30
CA GLY A 148 -1.97 9.34 12.12
C GLY A 148 -0.97 9.35 13.29
N ASN A 149 -1.24 10.10 14.34
CA ASN A 149 -0.35 10.28 15.50
C ASN A 149 0.97 11.00 15.18
N ASN A 150 1.09 11.59 14.01
CA ASN A 150 2.20 12.47 13.67
C ASN A 150 2.00 13.86 14.32
N PRO A 151 3.06 14.49 14.81
CA PRO A 151 2.96 15.80 15.47
C PRO A 151 2.62 16.92 14.47
N THR A 152 2.76 16.67 13.18
CA THR A 152 2.44 17.64 12.11
C THR A 152 1.71 16.95 10.96
N LEU A 153 0.92 17.72 10.19
CA LEU A 153 0.22 17.26 8.99
C LEU A 153 1.15 16.82 7.86
N TYR A 154 2.42 17.18 7.92
CA TYR A 154 3.45 16.91 6.91
C TYR A 154 4.54 15.97 7.43
N GLY A 155 4.40 15.43 8.65
CA GLY A 155 5.40 14.57 9.27
C GLY A 155 5.53 13.22 8.54
N PHE A 156 6.78 12.77 8.34
CA PHE A 156 7.07 11.44 7.81
C PHE A 156 6.86 10.37 8.90
N VAL A 157 7.62 10.46 9.97
CA VAL A 157 7.49 9.63 11.17
C VAL A 157 7.91 10.43 12.40
N TYR A 158 7.50 10.01 13.60
CA TYR A 158 7.85 10.70 14.83
C TYR A 158 9.34 10.61 15.16
N ASP A 159 9.96 9.45 14.90
CA ASP A 159 11.39 9.19 15.09
C ASP A 159 11.92 8.33 13.94
N ILE A 160 12.65 8.96 13.04
CA ILE A 160 13.21 8.33 11.83
C ILE A 160 14.28 7.28 12.10
N ASN A 161 14.82 7.20 13.33
CA ASN A 161 15.81 6.20 13.70
C ASN A 161 15.19 4.89 14.21
N THR A 162 13.94 4.94 14.66
CA THR A 162 13.27 3.81 15.29
C THR A 162 11.92 3.49 14.67
N GLN A 163 11.37 4.42 13.92
CA GLN A 163 10.09 4.26 13.22
C GLN A 163 10.31 4.36 11.73
N PHE A 164 9.66 3.49 11.01
CA PHE A 164 9.61 3.55 9.58
C PHE A 164 8.15 3.49 9.15
N ASP A 165 7.86 4.19 8.10
CA ASP A 165 6.61 4.02 7.36
C ASP A 165 6.76 2.77 6.47
N VAL A 166 6.81 1.59 7.11
CA VAL A 166 7.14 0.28 6.49
C VAL A 166 6.11 -0.14 5.48
N SER A 167 4.92 0.44 5.58
CA SER A 167 3.82 -0.16 4.87
C SER A 167 3.19 0.77 3.87
N ALA A 168 3.42 2.09 3.93
CA ALA A 168 2.45 3.00 3.36
C ALA A 168 1.00 2.46 3.56
N THR A 169 0.84 1.51 4.52
CA THR A 169 -0.45 1.09 5.01
C THR A 169 -0.85 2.18 5.96
N ASP A 170 -1.42 3.21 5.38
CA ASP A 170 -1.98 4.29 6.17
C ASP A 170 -3.11 3.72 7.02
N ILE A 171 -3.28 4.31 8.19
CA ILE A 171 -4.53 4.16 8.92
C ILE A 171 -5.66 4.39 7.92
N PHE A 172 -6.62 3.46 7.91
CA PHE A 172 -7.77 3.41 7.00
C PHE A 172 -7.51 2.81 5.61
N ASP A 173 -6.33 2.25 5.33
CA ASP A 173 -6.16 1.46 4.12
C ASP A 173 -7.14 0.29 4.07
N ILE A 174 -7.52 -0.04 2.84
CA ILE A 174 -8.43 -1.16 2.57
C ILE A 174 -7.61 -2.29 1.97
N ILE A 175 -7.32 -3.29 2.79
CA ILE A 175 -6.50 -4.44 2.43
C ILE A 175 -7.21 -5.76 2.70
N PRO A 176 -6.87 -6.86 2.00
CA PRO A 176 -7.35 -8.19 2.36
C PRO A 176 -6.94 -8.57 3.78
N TYR A 177 -7.78 -9.34 4.49
CA TYR A 177 -7.44 -9.76 5.85
C TYR A 177 -6.16 -10.61 5.92
N SER A 178 -5.81 -11.32 4.88
CA SER A 178 -4.57 -12.10 4.77
C SER A 178 -3.31 -11.25 4.72
N GLN A 179 -3.38 -10.03 4.20
CA GLN A 179 -2.24 -9.12 4.10
C GLN A 179 -1.82 -8.62 5.49
N LYS A 180 -0.53 -8.53 5.77
CA LYS A 180 -0.01 -8.01 7.04
C LYS A 180 -0.19 -6.49 7.16
N ALA A 181 -0.47 -6.02 8.36
CA ALA A 181 -0.50 -4.60 8.73
C ALA A 181 0.31 -4.45 10.03
N THR A 182 1.63 -4.29 9.91
CA THR A 182 2.54 -4.30 11.06
C THR A 182 2.30 -3.07 11.95
N GLY A 183 2.06 -3.30 13.23
CA GLY A 183 1.76 -2.23 14.19
C GLY A 183 0.31 -1.76 14.20
N PHE A 184 -0.52 -2.27 13.32
CA PHE A 184 -1.94 -1.93 13.19
C PHE A 184 -2.84 -3.15 13.38
N GLU A 185 -4.13 -2.87 13.56
CA GLU A 185 -5.20 -3.88 13.62
C GLU A 185 -6.03 -3.82 12.34
N LYS A 186 -6.50 -4.98 11.88
CA LYS A 186 -7.40 -5.06 10.71
C LYS A 186 -8.83 -5.24 11.16
N HIS A 187 -9.69 -4.34 10.73
CA HIS A 187 -11.10 -4.35 11.09
C HIS A 187 -11.97 -4.69 9.87
N HIS A 188 -12.74 -5.77 9.95
CA HIS A 188 -13.79 -6.02 8.98
C HIS A 188 -14.89 -4.97 9.16
N GLY A 189 -15.03 -4.05 8.25
CA GLY A 189 -16.05 -3.00 8.32
C GLY A 189 -17.45 -3.60 8.37
N VAL A 190 -17.76 -4.57 7.51
CA VAL A 190 -18.90 -5.47 7.68
C VAL A 190 -18.48 -6.60 8.62
N MET A 191 -19.25 -6.83 9.68
CA MET A 191 -18.92 -7.84 10.69
C MET A 191 -18.66 -9.21 10.06
N ASP A 192 -17.46 -9.74 10.23
CA ASP A 192 -17.02 -11.05 9.73
C ASP A 192 -18.00 -12.19 10.10
N ALA A 193 -18.43 -12.21 11.35
CA ALA A 193 -19.37 -13.23 11.82
C ALA A 193 -20.76 -13.13 11.16
N TRP A 194 -21.21 -11.92 10.81
CA TRP A 194 -22.43 -11.73 10.06
C TRP A 194 -22.25 -12.17 8.60
N ALA A 195 -21.15 -11.75 7.97
CA ALA A 195 -20.85 -12.10 6.58
C ALA A 195 -20.72 -13.61 6.41
N THR A 196 -20.03 -14.30 7.32
CA THR A 196 -19.92 -15.77 7.34
C THR A 196 -21.28 -16.46 7.45
N ALA A 197 -22.23 -15.91 8.18
CA ALA A 197 -23.54 -16.51 8.39
C ALA A 197 -24.53 -16.23 7.24
N ASN A 198 -24.33 -15.17 6.46
CA ASN A 198 -25.35 -14.65 5.53
C ASN A 198 -24.89 -14.51 4.09
N ILE A 199 -23.60 -14.58 3.81
CA ILE A 199 -23.05 -14.44 2.44
C ILE A 199 -22.51 -15.79 2.00
N PRO A 200 -23.08 -16.41 0.95
CA PRO A 200 -22.53 -17.63 0.37
C PRO A 200 -21.07 -17.44 -0.08
N ASP A 201 -20.24 -18.45 0.14
CA ASP A 201 -18.84 -18.49 -0.27
C ASP A 201 -17.95 -17.37 0.30
N TYR A 202 -18.40 -16.68 1.35
CA TYR A 202 -17.58 -15.67 2.03
C TYR A 202 -16.32 -16.29 2.62
N ARG A 203 -15.17 -15.72 2.27
CA ARG A 203 -13.85 -16.16 2.74
C ARG A 203 -13.18 -15.03 3.51
N LYS A 204 -13.14 -15.19 4.81
CA LYS A 204 -12.57 -14.18 5.73
C LYS A 204 -11.20 -13.66 5.33
N LEU A 205 -10.29 -14.54 4.89
CA LEU A 205 -8.91 -14.17 4.58
C LEU A 205 -8.77 -13.27 3.36
N ASP A 206 -9.71 -13.40 2.41
CA ASP A 206 -9.69 -12.64 1.16
C ASP A 206 -10.55 -11.38 1.24
N ALA A 207 -11.39 -11.28 2.28
CA ALA A 207 -12.30 -10.16 2.45
C ALA A 207 -11.56 -8.87 2.80
N PRO A 208 -11.99 -7.73 2.24
CA PRO A 208 -11.40 -6.44 2.53
C PRO A 208 -11.60 -6.04 4.00
N THR A 209 -10.58 -5.42 4.56
CA THR A 209 -10.56 -4.88 5.91
C THR A 209 -10.06 -3.45 5.89
N ILE A 210 -10.35 -2.70 6.94
CA ILE A 210 -9.84 -1.35 7.14
C ILE A 210 -8.73 -1.43 8.19
N VAL A 211 -7.58 -0.87 7.89
CA VAL A 211 -6.45 -0.76 8.83
C VAL A 211 -6.76 0.31 9.87
N LEU A 212 -6.66 -0.04 11.14
CA LEU A 212 -6.92 0.82 12.28
C LEU A 212 -5.76 0.77 13.27
N THR A 213 -5.55 1.86 14.00
CA THR A 213 -4.68 1.78 15.20
C THR A 213 -5.31 0.86 16.26
N PRO A 214 -4.53 0.31 17.19
CA PRO A 214 -5.06 -0.46 18.32
C PRO A 214 -6.10 0.32 19.13
N THR A 215 -5.93 1.63 19.30
CA THR A 215 -6.89 2.52 19.99
C THR A 215 -8.22 2.59 19.25
N GLN A 216 -8.18 2.82 17.94
CA GLN A 216 -9.37 2.86 17.09
C GLN A 216 -10.09 1.51 17.04
N HIS A 217 -9.36 0.42 16.91
CA HIS A 217 -9.94 -0.92 16.94
C HIS A 217 -10.57 -1.26 18.30
N ASN A 218 -9.98 -0.82 19.41
CA ASN A 218 -10.60 -0.96 20.73
C ASN A 218 -11.88 -0.11 20.87
N ALA A 219 -11.93 1.07 20.23
CA ALA A 219 -13.14 1.88 20.19
C ALA A 219 -14.28 1.16 19.46
N THR A 220 -14.02 0.43 18.36
CA THR A 220 -15.04 -0.40 17.69
C THR A 220 -15.55 -1.51 18.61
N ARG A 221 -14.67 -2.18 19.34
CA ARG A 221 -15.05 -3.22 20.31
C ARG A 221 -15.99 -2.67 21.40
N SER A 222 -15.66 -1.51 21.93
CA SER A 222 -16.51 -0.83 22.94
C SER A 222 -17.90 -0.51 22.41
N GLU A 223 -17.99 0.06 21.20
CA GLU A 223 -19.25 0.39 20.56
C GLU A 223 -20.07 -0.87 20.20
N PHE A 224 -19.39 -1.94 19.74
CA PHE A 224 -20.03 -3.24 19.52
C PHE A 224 -20.70 -3.80 20.78
N MET A 225 -20.01 -3.74 21.92
CA MET A 225 -20.57 -4.23 23.18
C MET A 225 -21.78 -3.41 23.63
N LYS A 226 -21.76 -2.09 23.38
CA LYS A 226 -22.89 -1.20 23.62
C LYS A 226 -24.09 -1.57 22.74
N TRP A 227 -23.89 -1.69 21.43
CA TRP A 227 -24.93 -2.13 20.48
C TRP A 227 -25.52 -3.49 20.87
N LYS A 228 -24.64 -4.44 21.25
CA LYS A 228 -25.09 -5.79 21.67
C LYS A 228 -26.01 -5.72 22.89
N LYS A 229 -25.67 -4.89 23.88
CA LYS A 229 -26.51 -4.67 25.08
C LYS A 229 -27.84 -4.01 24.71
N GLU A 230 -27.80 -3.02 23.83
CA GLU A 230 -29.01 -2.32 23.36
C GLU A 230 -29.97 -3.29 22.63
N LYS A 231 -29.44 -4.12 21.74
CA LYS A 231 -30.24 -5.03 20.90
C LYS A 231 -30.73 -6.28 21.63
N PHE A 232 -29.87 -6.88 22.47
CA PHE A 232 -30.12 -8.20 23.08
C PHE A 232 -30.28 -8.16 24.60
N GLY A 233 -30.17 -6.99 25.22
CA GLY A 233 -30.24 -6.83 26.68
C GLY A 233 -29.03 -7.35 27.45
N THR A 234 -28.06 -7.94 26.77
CA THR A 234 -26.87 -8.56 27.39
C THR A 234 -25.63 -8.38 26.54
N THR A 235 -24.46 -8.33 27.17
CA THR A 235 -23.16 -8.39 26.51
C THR A 235 -22.58 -9.81 26.46
N LYS A 236 -23.20 -10.77 27.18
CA LYS A 236 -22.73 -12.17 27.24
C LYS A 236 -23.39 -13.03 26.15
N GLY A 237 -22.84 -14.23 25.95
CA GLY A 237 -23.37 -15.21 24.98
C GLY A 237 -22.99 -14.93 23.53
N LYS A 238 -23.29 -15.89 22.65
CA LYS A 238 -23.08 -15.79 21.18
C LYS A 238 -24.29 -15.12 20.54
N ILE A 239 -24.09 -14.40 19.45
CA ILE A 239 -25.15 -13.83 18.62
C ILE A 239 -25.49 -14.82 17.53
N ASP A 240 -26.80 -15.04 17.31
CA ASP A 240 -27.28 -15.70 16.11
C ASP A 240 -27.37 -14.70 14.97
N TRP A 241 -26.28 -14.64 14.19
CA TRP A 241 -26.13 -13.67 13.11
C TRP A 241 -27.09 -13.89 11.95
N SER A 242 -27.64 -15.10 11.79
CA SER A 242 -28.66 -15.37 10.76
C SER A 242 -29.98 -14.60 10.99
N LYS A 243 -30.19 -14.13 12.21
CA LYS A 243 -31.35 -13.31 12.61
C LYS A 243 -31.08 -11.80 12.54
N VAL A 244 -29.87 -11.39 12.16
CA VAL A 244 -29.52 -9.98 12.00
C VAL A 244 -29.62 -9.64 10.51
N SER A 245 -30.55 -8.76 10.16
CA SER A 245 -30.76 -8.35 8.77
C SER A 245 -29.54 -7.59 8.20
N ALA A 246 -29.39 -7.57 6.88
CA ALA A 246 -28.32 -6.83 6.19
C ALA A 246 -28.36 -5.33 6.55
N ARG A 247 -29.55 -4.73 6.68
CA ARG A 247 -29.71 -3.34 7.09
C ARG A 247 -29.18 -3.08 8.50
N GLU A 248 -29.44 -3.98 9.42
CA GLU A 248 -28.93 -3.86 10.80
C GLU A 248 -27.42 -4.07 10.86
N ALA A 249 -26.88 -5.02 10.08
CA ALA A 249 -25.44 -5.24 9.97
C ALA A 249 -24.74 -4.02 9.39
N GLN A 250 -25.29 -3.39 8.35
CA GLN A 250 -24.79 -2.15 7.78
C GLN A 250 -24.84 -0.99 8.78
N SER A 251 -25.96 -0.83 9.49
CA SER A 251 -26.08 0.20 10.52
C SER A 251 -25.07 0.01 11.65
N LEU A 252 -24.82 -1.23 12.06
CA LEU A 252 -23.77 -1.55 13.03
C LEU A 252 -22.39 -1.18 12.47
N SER A 253 -22.07 -1.57 11.23
CA SER A 253 -20.80 -1.24 10.58
C SER A 253 -20.56 0.26 10.58
N GLU A 254 -21.55 1.06 10.18
CA GLU A 254 -21.45 2.53 10.21
C GLU A 254 -21.20 3.08 11.63
N ARG A 255 -21.85 2.53 12.65
CA ARG A 255 -21.62 2.93 14.05
C ARG A 255 -20.18 2.63 14.48
N LEU A 256 -19.67 1.44 14.14
CA LEU A 256 -18.32 1.02 14.50
C LEU A 256 -17.26 1.88 13.80
N LEU A 257 -17.39 2.08 12.48
CA LEU A 257 -16.47 2.88 11.69
C LEU A 257 -16.49 4.35 12.10
N ASN A 258 -17.68 4.90 12.39
CA ASN A 258 -17.81 6.26 12.93
C ASN A 258 -17.12 6.40 14.29
N LYS A 259 -17.27 5.41 15.17
CA LYS A 259 -16.64 5.40 16.50
C LYS A 259 -15.12 5.31 16.42
N ALA A 260 -14.61 4.63 15.40
CA ALA A 260 -13.17 4.56 15.09
C ALA A 260 -12.64 5.82 14.39
N GLY A 261 -13.49 6.79 14.06
CA GLY A 261 -13.08 8.00 13.35
C GLY A 261 -12.77 7.78 11.86
N VAL A 262 -13.27 6.68 11.25
CA VAL A 262 -13.03 6.41 9.83
C VAL A 262 -13.76 7.44 8.98
N PRO A 263 -13.08 8.20 8.09
CA PRO A 263 -13.69 9.20 7.24
C PRO A 263 -14.76 8.61 6.31
N MET A 264 -15.78 9.40 5.95
CA MET A 264 -16.88 8.94 5.09
C MET A 264 -16.40 8.47 3.72
N GLU A 265 -15.39 9.13 3.16
CA GLU A 265 -14.79 8.74 1.89
C GLU A 265 -14.19 7.34 1.96
N ILE A 266 -13.46 7.03 3.02
CA ILE A 266 -12.86 5.70 3.25
C ILE A 266 -13.95 4.63 3.45
N ARG A 267 -15.01 4.94 4.21
CA ARG A 267 -16.16 4.01 4.35
C ARG A 267 -16.77 3.70 2.98
N SER A 268 -16.93 4.71 2.13
CA SER A 268 -17.44 4.54 0.77
C SER A 268 -16.51 3.69 -0.10
N LYS A 269 -15.19 3.88 0.00
CA LYS A 269 -14.19 3.02 -0.68
C LYS A 269 -14.27 1.59 -0.16
N TYR A 270 -14.36 1.40 1.15
CA TYR A 270 -14.50 0.07 1.77
C TYR A 270 -15.75 -0.68 1.28
N TYR A 271 -16.91 -0.03 1.26
CA TYR A 271 -18.14 -0.70 0.80
C TYR A 271 -18.09 -1.03 -0.70
N ARG A 272 -17.43 -0.22 -1.52
CA ARG A 272 -17.17 -0.57 -2.92
C ARG A 272 -16.29 -1.81 -3.05
N ALA A 273 -15.18 -1.86 -2.32
CA ALA A 273 -14.29 -3.01 -2.30
C ALA A 273 -14.99 -4.28 -1.78
N PHE A 274 -15.80 -4.16 -0.72
CA PHE A 274 -16.58 -5.27 -0.17
C PHE A 274 -17.64 -5.78 -1.14
N ASN A 275 -18.33 -4.89 -1.85
CA ASN A 275 -19.30 -5.26 -2.87
C ASN A 275 -18.62 -5.91 -4.08
N GLN A 276 -17.51 -5.37 -4.54
CA GLN A 276 -16.73 -5.95 -5.63
C GLN A 276 -16.23 -7.35 -5.28
N TYR A 277 -15.67 -7.54 -4.09
CA TYR A 277 -15.25 -8.83 -3.57
C TYR A 277 -16.39 -9.87 -3.59
N ASN A 278 -17.58 -9.49 -3.11
CA ASN A 278 -18.74 -10.39 -3.14
C ASN A 278 -19.24 -10.67 -4.56
N TYR A 279 -19.15 -9.70 -5.48
CA TYR A 279 -19.55 -9.84 -6.87
C TYR A 279 -18.61 -10.78 -7.63
N GLU A 280 -17.32 -10.56 -7.55
CA GLU A 280 -16.29 -11.37 -8.22
C GLU A 280 -16.26 -12.81 -7.71
N GLY A 281 -16.49 -13.02 -6.42
CA GLY A 281 -16.63 -14.37 -5.84
C GLY A 281 -17.79 -15.18 -6.41
N LYS A 282 -18.85 -14.54 -6.90
CA LYS A 282 -20.05 -15.19 -7.43
C LYS A 282 -20.00 -15.45 -8.94
N PHE A 283 -19.14 -14.76 -9.68
CA PHE A 283 -19.07 -14.80 -11.16
C PHE A 283 -17.74 -15.32 -11.71
N LYS A 284 -16.98 -16.08 -10.94
CA LYS A 284 -15.93 -16.92 -11.54
C LYS A 284 -16.64 -17.95 -12.39
N CYS A 285 -16.77 -17.66 -13.69
CA CYS A 285 -17.15 -18.69 -14.68
C CYS A 285 -16.17 -19.85 -14.58
N ASN A 286 -16.69 -21.05 -14.32
CA ASN A 286 -15.97 -22.31 -14.42
C ASN A 286 -15.57 -22.55 -15.88
#